data_39295f7f58034ca6b758353d5dfdf82b
#
_entry.id   39295f7f58034ca6b758353d5dfdf82b
#
_cell.length_a   1.000
_cell.length_b   1.000
_cell.length_c   1.000
_cell.angle_alpha   90.00
_cell.angle_beta   90.00
_cell.angle_gamma   90.00
#
_symmetry.space_group_name_H-M   'P 1'
#
loop_
_entity.id
_entity.type
_entity.pdbx_description
1 polymer ?
#
loop_
_entity_poly.entity_id
_entity_poly.type
_entity_poly.pdbx_seq_one_letter_code
_entity_poly.pdbx_strand_id
1 'polypeptide(L)'
;MRLLARGVDALLAIGGVALLGLVVMIGSGQLSWVITTGNSMSPRVAAGDLIVVRPADRYRVGDVVAYDSPDLGRKVLHRIVAVEDSRFVTQGDHNDWVDSYQPTPAEVVGREQLHLPGVGRHLRSLLDPGVVAVIVGLATALALGMLGRVPVPEEGEAWVEHAV
;
A
#
# COMPACT_ATOMS: atom_id res chain seq x y z
N MET A 1 -20.16 -0.80 -30.05
CA MET A 1 -18.84 -0.23 -29.66
C MET A 1 -18.97 0.94 -28.70
N ARG A 2 -19.79 1.96 -28.91
CA ARG A 2 -19.90 3.14 -28.00
C ARG A 2 -20.40 2.83 -26.58
N LEU A 3 -21.25 1.83 -26.39
CA LEU A 3 -21.75 1.41 -25.05
C LEU A 3 -20.64 0.69 -24.24
N LEU A 4 -19.85 -0.15 -24.88
CA LEU A 4 -18.71 -0.83 -24.26
C LEU A 4 -17.62 0.18 -23.84
N ALA A 5 -17.32 1.16 -24.69
CA ALA A 5 -16.36 2.23 -24.36
C ALA A 5 -16.80 3.03 -23.12
N ARG A 6 -18.08 3.44 -23.06
CA ARG A 6 -18.66 4.13 -21.89
C ARG A 6 -18.61 3.30 -20.60
N GLY A 7 -18.81 1.97 -20.72
CA GLY A 7 -18.66 1.05 -19.57
C GLY A 7 -17.23 0.99 -19.05
N VAL A 8 -16.26 0.93 -19.95
CA VAL A 8 -14.83 0.95 -19.57
C VAL A 8 -14.44 2.28 -18.92
N ASP A 9 -14.86 3.41 -19.51
CA ASP A 9 -14.58 4.74 -18.95
C ASP A 9 -15.17 4.90 -17.55
N ALA A 10 -16.38 4.42 -17.31
CA ALA A 10 -17.03 4.45 -15.99
C ALA A 10 -16.27 3.59 -14.97
N LEU A 11 -15.82 2.38 -15.34
CA LEU A 11 -15.02 1.52 -14.48
C LEU A 11 -13.67 2.15 -14.13
N LEU A 12 -13.01 2.77 -15.11
CA LEU A 12 -11.75 3.48 -14.89
C LEU A 12 -11.93 4.69 -13.97
N ALA A 13 -13.01 5.45 -14.15
CA ALA A 13 -13.33 6.59 -13.27
C ALA A 13 -13.60 6.14 -11.83
N ILE A 14 -14.41 5.07 -11.64
CA ILE A 14 -14.68 4.51 -10.31
C ILE A 14 -13.36 4.00 -9.67
N GLY A 15 -12.55 3.27 -10.43
CA GLY A 15 -11.25 2.79 -9.96
C GLY A 15 -10.30 3.93 -9.57
N GLY A 16 -10.27 5.01 -10.36
CA GLY A 16 -9.48 6.20 -10.07
C GLY A 16 -9.92 6.92 -8.79
N VAL A 17 -11.23 7.09 -8.59
CA VAL A 17 -11.78 7.68 -7.36
C VAL A 17 -11.50 6.80 -6.14
N ALA A 18 -11.64 5.48 -6.25
CA ALA A 18 -11.33 4.56 -5.17
C ALA A 18 -9.84 4.58 -4.80
N LEU A 19 -8.95 4.61 -5.80
CA LEU A 19 -7.51 4.71 -5.59
C LEU A 19 -7.14 6.04 -4.91
N LEU A 20 -7.71 7.15 -5.37
CA LEU A 20 -7.50 8.47 -4.76
C LEU A 20 -7.95 8.48 -3.30
N GLY A 21 -9.14 7.92 -3.00
CA GLY A 21 -9.64 7.76 -1.64
C GLY A 21 -8.69 6.96 -0.75
N LEU A 22 -8.15 5.85 -1.28
CA LEU A 22 -7.16 5.04 -0.57
C LEU A 22 -5.87 5.83 -0.27
N VAL A 23 -5.35 6.57 -1.26
CA VAL A 23 -4.15 7.40 -1.10
C VAL A 23 -4.38 8.48 -0.02
N VAL A 24 -5.55 9.13 -0.03
CA VAL A 24 -5.93 10.12 0.99
C VAL A 24 -6.03 9.47 2.38
N MET A 25 -6.62 8.30 2.52
CA MET A 25 -6.72 7.59 3.80
C MET A 25 -5.35 7.21 4.36
N ILE A 26 -4.42 6.79 3.49
CA ILE A 26 -3.04 6.49 3.89
C ILE A 26 -2.32 7.79 4.29
N GLY A 27 -2.38 8.83 3.46
CA GLY A 27 -1.71 10.11 3.69
C GLY A 27 -2.20 10.86 4.92
N SER A 28 -3.48 10.70 5.29
CA SER A 28 -4.07 11.27 6.51
C SER A 28 -3.81 10.45 7.78
N GLY A 29 -3.11 9.31 7.68
CA GLY A 29 -2.85 8.42 8.83
C GLY A 29 -4.08 7.62 9.28
N GLN A 30 -5.20 7.70 8.58
CA GLN A 30 -6.41 6.92 8.89
C GLN A 30 -6.25 5.44 8.57
N LEU A 31 -5.29 5.11 7.73
CA LEU A 31 -4.95 3.75 7.34
C LEU A 31 -3.43 3.59 7.29
N SER A 32 -2.94 2.52 7.89
CA SER A 32 -1.53 2.12 7.81
C SER A 32 -1.43 0.67 7.41
N TRP A 33 -0.27 0.26 6.95
CA TRP A 33 0.01 -1.13 6.61
C TRP A 33 1.29 -1.64 7.29
N VAL A 34 1.35 -2.94 7.49
CA VAL A 34 2.53 -3.66 7.97
C VAL A 34 2.75 -4.88 7.08
N ILE A 35 3.95 -5.01 6.50
CA ILE A 35 4.36 -6.26 5.86
C ILE A 35 5.16 -7.04 6.89
N THR A 36 4.66 -8.19 7.28
CA THR A 36 5.28 -9.03 8.31
C THR A 36 6.58 -9.64 7.79
N THR A 37 7.59 -9.70 8.66
CA THR A 37 8.90 -10.28 8.35
C THR A 37 9.26 -11.44 9.27
N GLY A 38 8.60 -11.54 10.42
CA GLY A 38 8.81 -12.57 11.43
C GLY A 38 7.67 -13.58 11.49
N ASN A 39 7.84 -14.59 12.32
CA ASN A 39 6.86 -15.64 12.57
C ASN A 39 6.19 -15.53 13.95
N SER A 40 6.40 -14.41 14.66
CA SER A 40 5.87 -14.21 16.02
C SER A 40 4.35 -14.29 16.13
N MET A 41 3.63 -14.12 15.03
CA MET A 41 2.16 -14.20 14.96
C MET A 41 1.67 -15.48 14.27
N SER A 42 2.56 -16.47 14.06
CA SER A 42 2.19 -17.79 13.53
C SER A 42 1.25 -18.54 14.49
N PRO A 43 0.36 -19.42 13.97
CA PRO A 43 0.17 -19.76 12.55
C PRO A 43 -0.72 -18.78 11.80
N ARG A 44 -1.36 -17.82 12.49
CA ARG A 44 -2.37 -16.95 11.91
C ARG A 44 -1.79 -15.96 10.89
N VAL A 45 -0.66 -15.36 11.20
CA VAL A 45 0.05 -14.41 10.32
C VAL A 45 1.45 -14.93 10.05
N ALA A 46 1.80 -15.05 8.78
CA ALA A 46 3.11 -15.53 8.33
C ALA A 46 3.98 -14.40 7.78
N ALA A 47 5.28 -14.66 7.67
CA ALA A 47 6.20 -13.73 7.02
C ALA A 47 5.80 -13.49 5.55
N GLY A 48 5.73 -12.22 5.15
CA GLY A 48 5.30 -11.79 3.83
C GLY A 48 3.80 -11.49 3.70
N ASP A 49 3.04 -11.59 4.78
CA ASP A 49 1.65 -11.15 4.80
C ASP A 49 1.57 -9.62 4.87
N LEU A 50 0.50 -9.07 4.30
CA LEU A 50 0.16 -7.65 4.40
C LEU A 50 -0.99 -7.48 5.37
N ILE A 51 -0.75 -6.71 6.42
CA ILE A 51 -1.75 -6.37 7.44
C ILE A 51 -2.09 -4.90 7.30
N VAL A 52 -3.37 -4.62 7.09
CA VAL A 52 -3.90 -3.26 7.12
C VAL A 52 -4.37 -2.96 8.53
N VAL A 53 -3.88 -1.88 9.10
CA VAL A 53 -4.23 -1.42 10.44
C VAL A 53 -4.86 -0.05 10.39
N ARG A 54 -5.77 0.22 11.33
CA ARG A 54 -6.46 1.49 11.46
C ARG A 54 -6.44 1.94 12.93
N PRO A 55 -6.18 3.23 13.21
CA PRO A 55 -6.41 3.79 14.54
C PRO A 55 -7.83 3.48 15.05
N ALA A 56 -7.96 3.21 16.33
CA ALA A 56 -9.24 2.92 16.96
C ALA A 56 -9.40 3.79 18.20
N ASP A 57 -10.64 4.20 18.48
CA ASP A 57 -10.97 4.99 19.69
C ASP A 57 -10.67 4.23 20.99
N ARG A 58 -10.74 2.91 20.93
CA ARG A 58 -10.47 2.01 22.05
C ARG A 58 -9.83 0.72 21.58
N TYR A 59 -8.83 0.29 22.34
CA TYR A 59 -8.19 -1.01 22.20
C TYR A 59 -8.55 -1.91 23.37
N ARG A 60 -8.59 -3.23 23.15
CA ARG A 60 -9.01 -4.23 24.14
C ARG A 60 -8.02 -5.40 24.15
N VAL A 61 -7.98 -6.11 25.27
CA VAL A 61 -7.31 -7.42 25.33
C VAL A 61 -7.88 -8.32 24.22
N GLY A 62 -6.99 -8.96 23.47
CA GLY A 62 -7.32 -9.78 22.30
C GLY A 62 -7.13 -9.05 20.97
N ASP A 63 -7.13 -7.72 20.92
CA ASP A 63 -6.85 -6.99 19.67
C ASP A 63 -5.41 -7.21 19.22
N VAL A 64 -5.23 -7.42 17.91
CA VAL A 64 -3.91 -7.40 17.27
C VAL A 64 -3.63 -5.97 16.82
N VAL A 65 -2.52 -5.43 17.30
CA VAL A 65 -2.16 -4.03 17.11
C VAL A 65 -0.76 -3.89 16.53
N ALA A 66 -0.59 -2.84 15.72
CA ALA A 66 0.73 -2.41 15.27
C ALA A 66 1.19 -1.21 16.11
N TYR A 67 2.43 -1.22 16.55
CA TYR A 67 3.07 -0.10 17.27
C TYR A 67 4.54 0.00 16.87
N ASP A 68 5.14 1.17 17.07
CA ASP A 68 6.56 1.37 16.84
C ASP A 68 7.31 1.02 18.12
N SER A 69 8.16 -0.01 18.09
CA SER A 69 8.97 -0.44 19.23
C SER A 69 10.32 0.28 19.20
N PRO A 70 10.61 1.14 20.19
CA PRO A 70 11.92 1.78 20.33
C PRO A 70 13.04 0.75 20.55
N ASP A 71 12.77 -0.32 21.30
CA ASP A 71 13.71 -1.37 21.62
C ASP A 71 14.20 -2.12 20.38
N LEU A 72 13.29 -2.31 19.42
CA LEU A 72 13.58 -3.05 18.19
C LEU A 72 13.86 -2.12 16.99
N GLY A 73 13.65 -0.81 17.13
CA GLY A 73 13.80 0.18 16.06
C GLY A 73 12.89 -0.09 14.84
N ARG A 74 11.77 -0.78 15.05
CA ARG A 74 10.85 -1.19 13.98
C ARG A 74 9.41 -1.31 14.46
N LYS A 75 8.51 -1.35 13.48
CA LYS A 75 7.09 -1.62 13.73
C LYS A 75 6.88 -3.09 14.11
N VAL A 76 6.13 -3.31 15.18
CA VAL A 76 5.76 -4.63 15.72
C VAL A 76 4.25 -4.81 15.53
N LEU A 77 3.85 -6.04 15.20
CA LEU A 77 2.45 -6.45 15.13
C LEU A 77 2.25 -7.59 16.11
N HIS A 78 1.63 -7.33 17.26
CA HIS A 78 1.39 -8.33 18.30
C HIS A 78 0.00 -8.18 18.91
N ARG A 79 -0.39 -9.13 19.74
CA ARG A 79 -1.69 -9.15 20.42
C ARG A 79 -1.59 -8.51 21.80
N ILE A 80 -2.58 -7.69 22.15
CA ILE A 80 -2.75 -7.20 23.53
C ILE A 80 -3.20 -8.39 24.40
N VAL A 81 -2.41 -8.75 25.40
CA VAL A 81 -2.70 -9.84 26.34
C VAL A 81 -3.12 -9.34 27.70
N ALA A 82 -2.70 -8.12 28.10
CA ALA A 82 -3.14 -7.45 29.31
C ALA A 82 -3.06 -5.93 29.15
N VAL A 83 -3.64 -5.21 30.12
CA VAL A 83 -3.48 -3.75 30.29
C VAL A 83 -3.00 -3.51 31.71
N GLU A 84 -1.84 -2.89 31.84
CA GLU A 84 -1.20 -2.58 33.12
C GLU A 84 -0.77 -1.10 33.12
N ASP A 85 -1.07 -0.37 34.16
CA ASP A 85 -0.69 1.04 34.32
C ASP A 85 -0.96 1.92 33.07
N SER A 86 -2.12 1.71 32.43
CA SER A 86 -2.52 2.38 31.18
C SER A 86 -1.63 2.07 29.97
N ARG A 87 -0.85 1.00 30.02
CA ARG A 87 -0.04 0.47 28.93
C ARG A 87 -0.54 -0.89 28.50
N PHE A 88 -0.28 -1.24 27.25
CA PHE A 88 -0.61 -2.56 26.72
C PHE A 88 0.55 -3.51 26.89
N VAL A 89 0.29 -4.62 27.57
CA VAL A 89 1.19 -5.79 27.54
C VAL A 89 0.86 -6.52 26.25
N THR A 90 1.85 -6.63 25.39
CA THR A 90 1.69 -7.28 24.07
C THR A 90 2.53 -8.55 23.97
N GLN A 91 2.07 -9.49 23.15
CA GLN A 91 2.73 -10.76 22.92
C GLN A 91 2.45 -11.26 21.50
N GLY A 92 3.44 -11.82 20.85
CA GLY A 92 3.26 -12.56 19.59
C GLY A 92 2.53 -13.88 19.84
N ASP A 93 1.60 -14.25 18.97
CA ASP A 93 0.80 -15.48 19.12
C ASP A 93 1.65 -16.76 19.19
N HIS A 94 2.88 -16.72 18.67
CA HIS A 94 3.84 -17.84 18.66
C HIS A 94 4.90 -17.72 19.76
N ASN A 95 4.93 -16.63 20.50
CA ASN A 95 5.92 -16.39 21.54
C ASN A 95 5.41 -16.93 22.89
N ASP A 96 6.32 -17.42 23.73
CA ASP A 96 6.07 -17.82 25.11
C ASP A 96 6.45 -16.70 26.13
N TRP A 97 6.81 -15.49 25.64
CA TRP A 97 7.14 -14.32 26.43
C TRP A 97 6.35 -13.10 25.95
N VAL A 98 6.12 -12.15 26.84
CA VAL A 98 5.58 -10.83 26.53
C VAL A 98 6.66 -9.88 26.01
N ASP A 99 6.26 -8.86 25.28
CA ASP A 99 7.19 -7.85 24.79
C ASP A 99 7.78 -7.01 25.93
N SER A 100 9.06 -6.65 25.81
CA SER A 100 9.74 -5.78 26.75
C SER A 100 9.16 -4.35 26.75
N TYR A 101 8.80 -3.87 25.54
CA TYR A 101 8.18 -2.58 25.37
C TYR A 101 6.66 -2.68 25.46
N GLN A 102 6.09 -1.87 26.35
CA GLN A 102 4.64 -1.78 26.57
C GLN A 102 4.12 -0.45 26.03
N PRO A 103 3.50 -0.43 24.83
CA PRO A 103 3.00 0.81 24.24
C PRO A 103 1.78 1.36 25.00
N THR A 104 1.70 2.69 25.07
CA THR A 104 0.47 3.38 25.45
C THR A 104 -0.54 3.37 24.31
N PRO A 105 -1.84 3.65 24.55
CA PRO A 105 -2.82 3.79 23.47
C PRO A 105 -2.44 4.80 22.39
N ALA A 106 -1.72 5.86 22.74
CA ALA A 106 -1.28 6.91 21.80
C ALA A 106 -0.10 6.46 20.91
N GLU A 107 0.66 5.45 21.33
CA GLU A 107 1.80 4.90 20.59
C GLU A 107 1.38 3.76 19.64
N VAL A 108 0.13 3.30 19.75
CA VAL A 108 -0.42 2.30 18.84
C VAL A 108 -0.79 2.95 17.51
N VAL A 109 -0.16 2.49 16.44
CA VAL A 109 -0.42 2.92 15.06
C VAL A 109 -1.83 2.55 14.62
N GLY A 110 -2.30 1.36 15.04
CA GLY A 110 -3.64 0.92 14.73
C GLY A 110 -3.89 -0.55 15.07
N ARG A 111 -5.18 -0.90 15.06
CA ARG A 111 -5.66 -2.27 15.19
C ARG A 111 -5.81 -2.91 13.80
N GLU A 112 -5.50 -4.17 13.70
CA GLU A 112 -5.75 -4.97 12.50
C GLU A 112 -7.19 -4.87 12.03
N GLN A 113 -7.38 -4.55 10.75
CA GLN A 113 -8.67 -4.50 10.07
C GLN A 113 -8.76 -5.55 8.97
N LEU A 114 -7.65 -5.79 8.28
CA LEU A 114 -7.61 -6.70 7.15
C LEU A 114 -6.27 -7.43 7.12
N HIS A 115 -6.32 -8.73 6.91
CA HIS A 115 -5.18 -9.60 6.70
C HIS A 115 -5.21 -10.15 5.28
N LEU A 116 -4.13 -9.93 4.54
CA LEU A 116 -3.95 -10.35 3.15
C LEU A 116 -2.74 -11.29 3.07
N PRO A 117 -2.97 -12.63 3.14
CA PRO A 117 -1.89 -13.61 3.15
C PRO A 117 -1.03 -13.53 1.88
N GLY A 118 0.30 -13.47 2.05
CA GLY A 118 1.29 -13.47 0.97
C GLY A 118 1.36 -12.21 0.11
N VAL A 119 0.39 -11.29 0.20
CA VAL A 119 0.34 -10.07 -0.64
C VAL A 119 1.54 -9.17 -0.40
N GLY A 120 2.00 -9.06 0.84
CA GLY A 120 3.17 -8.24 1.18
C GLY A 120 4.45 -8.71 0.49
N ARG A 121 4.59 -10.02 0.23
CA ARG A 121 5.73 -10.57 -0.53
C ARG A 121 5.72 -10.10 -1.97
N HIS A 122 4.58 -10.16 -2.64
CA HIS A 122 4.43 -9.69 -4.02
C HIS A 122 4.60 -8.17 -4.12
N LEU A 123 4.02 -7.43 -3.17
CA LEU A 123 4.17 -5.98 -3.12
C LEU A 123 5.63 -5.56 -2.95
N ARG A 124 6.37 -6.25 -2.08
CA ARG A 124 7.80 -6.00 -1.87
C ARG A 124 8.61 -6.26 -3.14
N SER A 125 8.30 -7.34 -3.90
CA SER A 125 8.94 -7.61 -5.19
C SER A 125 8.65 -6.54 -6.24
N LEU A 126 7.42 -6.03 -6.30
CA LEU A 126 7.04 -4.96 -7.24
C LEU A 126 7.70 -3.61 -6.89
N LEU A 127 8.00 -3.37 -5.61
CA LEU A 127 8.67 -2.16 -5.13
C LEU A 127 10.20 -2.30 -5.13
N ASP A 128 10.74 -3.43 -5.56
CA ASP A 128 12.19 -3.59 -5.76
C ASP A 128 12.70 -2.54 -6.76
N PRO A 129 13.78 -1.80 -6.43
CA PRO A 129 14.30 -0.73 -7.29
C PRO A 129 14.61 -1.18 -8.71
N GLY A 130 15.09 -2.41 -8.90
CA GLY A 130 15.37 -2.96 -10.22
C GLY A 130 14.10 -3.19 -11.04
N VAL A 131 13.05 -3.73 -10.40
CA VAL A 131 11.73 -3.94 -11.04
C VAL A 131 11.10 -2.59 -11.39
N VAL A 132 11.13 -1.61 -10.47
CA VAL A 132 10.62 -0.26 -10.71
C VAL A 132 11.36 0.40 -11.88
N ALA A 133 12.69 0.30 -11.94
CA ALA A 133 13.49 0.86 -13.05
C ALA A 133 13.11 0.25 -14.39
N VAL A 134 12.88 -1.07 -14.45
CA VAL A 134 12.43 -1.76 -15.67
C VAL A 134 11.04 -1.27 -16.08
N ILE A 135 10.09 -1.19 -15.15
CA ILE A 135 8.72 -0.74 -15.44
C ILE A 135 8.72 0.70 -15.98
N VAL A 136 9.46 1.60 -15.30
CA VAL A 136 9.57 3.00 -15.72
C VAL A 136 10.25 3.11 -17.07
N GLY A 137 11.32 2.37 -17.30
CA GLY A 137 12.03 2.33 -18.58
C GLY A 137 11.13 1.88 -19.74
N LEU A 138 10.37 0.80 -19.56
CA LEU A 138 9.42 0.31 -20.55
C LEU A 138 8.28 1.30 -20.80
N ALA A 139 7.73 1.91 -19.75
CA ALA A 139 6.67 2.91 -19.86
C ALA A 139 7.16 4.15 -20.65
N THR A 140 8.37 4.61 -20.36
CA THR A 140 9.00 5.75 -21.07
C THR A 140 9.25 5.41 -22.54
N ALA A 141 9.80 4.25 -22.84
CA ALA A 141 10.04 3.81 -24.23
C ALA A 141 8.73 3.70 -25.01
N LEU A 142 7.66 3.19 -24.39
CA LEU A 142 6.33 3.11 -25.00
C LEU A 142 5.76 4.51 -25.28
N ALA A 143 5.85 5.41 -24.32
CA ALA A 143 5.38 6.80 -24.46
C ALA A 143 6.12 7.53 -25.59
N LEU A 144 7.45 7.42 -25.67
CA LEU A 144 8.25 8.01 -26.74
C LEU A 144 7.93 7.39 -28.10
N GLY A 145 7.71 6.08 -28.17
CA GLY A 145 7.31 5.39 -29.39
C GLY A 145 5.91 5.80 -29.90
N MET A 146 5.00 6.21 -28.99
CA MET A 146 3.70 6.76 -29.34
C MET A 146 3.82 8.21 -29.84
N LEU A 147 4.63 9.04 -29.20
CA LEU A 147 4.86 10.44 -29.60
C LEU A 147 5.56 10.54 -30.96
N GLY A 148 6.51 9.64 -31.27
CA GLY A 148 7.21 9.60 -32.58
C GLY A 148 6.33 9.16 -33.76
N ARG A 149 5.06 8.77 -33.52
CA ARG A 149 4.08 8.44 -34.58
C ARG A 149 3.14 9.58 -34.90
N VAL A 150 3.32 10.80 -34.35
CA VAL A 150 2.55 11.96 -34.75
C VAL A 150 2.96 12.28 -36.21
N PRO A 151 2.03 12.22 -37.19
CA PRO A 151 2.36 12.55 -38.59
C PRO A 151 2.82 14.00 -38.63
N VAL A 152 4.01 14.26 -39.16
CA VAL A 152 4.44 15.61 -39.50
C VAL A 152 3.56 16.03 -40.68
N PRO A 153 2.80 17.14 -40.62
CA PRO A 153 2.07 17.63 -41.76
C PRO A 153 3.07 17.88 -42.90
N GLU A 154 2.84 17.31 -44.09
CA GLU A 154 3.62 17.65 -45.26
C GLU A 154 3.36 19.12 -45.61
N GLU A 155 4.22 20.02 -45.17
CA GLU A 155 4.28 21.42 -45.67
C GLU A 155 4.80 21.41 -47.07
N GLY A 156 3.93 21.05 -48.06
CA GLY A 156 4.41 20.82 -49.42
C GLY A 156 3.46 21.10 -50.55
N GLU A 157 2.21 21.60 -50.39
CA GLU A 157 1.32 21.80 -51.56
C GLU A 157 0.49 23.11 -51.55
N ALA A 158 0.99 24.24 -51.01
CA ALA A 158 0.20 25.44 -51.00
C ALA A 158 0.80 26.68 -51.75
N TRP A 159 1.82 26.51 -52.59
CA TRP A 159 2.49 27.68 -53.21
C TRP A 159 2.54 27.70 -54.73
N VAL A 160 1.75 26.94 -55.48
CA VAL A 160 1.83 26.92 -56.94
C VAL A 160 0.60 27.39 -57.72
N GLU A 161 -0.41 27.98 -57.10
CA GLU A 161 -1.65 28.34 -57.82
C GLU A 161 -2.04 29.82 -57.80
N HIS A 162 -1.12 30.78 -57.69
CA HIS A 162 -1.43 32.16 -58.03
C HIS A 162 -0.24 32.91 -58.67
N ALA A 163 0.15 32.45 -59.86
CA ALA A 163 1.05 33.22 -60.73
C ALA A 163 0.66 32.99 -62.22
N VAL A 164 -0.51 33.55 -62.61
CA VAL A 164 -0.80 33.95 -64.00
C VAL A 164 -1.69 35.19 -63.92
#